data_aa4f974636043ec6dc4013850e3b4cfa
#
_entry.id   aa4f974636043ec6dc4013850e3b4cfa
#
_cell.length_a   1.000
_cell.length_b   1.000
_cell.length_c   1.000
_cell.angle_alpha   90.00
_cell.angle_beta   90.00
_cell.angle_gamma   90.00
#
_symmetry.space_group_name_H-M   'P 1'
#
loop_
_entity.id
_entity.type
_entity.pdbx_description
1 polymer ?
#
loop_
_entity_poly.entity_id
_entity_poly.type
_entity_poly.pdbx_seq_one_letter_code
_entity_poly.pdbx_strand_id
1 'polypeptide(L)'
;MPGKPITDQQKVLYMRERKHHNQAVAAARAGMSERTARRHEKDPRKPSERKPQRGRTVPNPLAEVWESELVPMLERDPSLKPVTLMHYLMRSYPESFPDQEVRRTLERRVRDWRALRGPRRDVIFRQNQEPGRKALSDFTDAGELGVTIAGEPLKHLLYNFVLPFSGWQFVRVVLGGESFAALSENLQDALWTLGKVPGEHRTDSLSAAYKNLNREQQDDLTERYQALCRHYGLRPSRNNPGEAHENGAVEAHNGHLKDALEQNLILRGSRDFPDLASYQRFVDEVVARRNATRRDDLDAELRHMHRLPRQRTTDFTERIVTVVCTGGFWLRNVFYSVPSQLIGHRLRVHIHDARIEAYLGSTHVVTHPRRHAGDGARAHVVDYHHVIHALKRKPQALAGSTYRDSLFPRSEYRQAWEALQATLPQKDACKRMVALLAMAHEEACEAELAGLIADELRAGRLPEADDLRRHRRPSTDLPPDVPVALTAPGQFDALLSQREVV
;
A
#
# COMPACT_ATOMS: atom_id res chain seq x y z
N MET A 1 -37.01 -36.17 25.17
CA MET A 1 -35.69 -35.90 24.56
C MET A 1 -34.69 -36.91 25.14
N PRO A 2 -33.80 -37.54 24.34
CA PRO A 2 -32.77 -38.41 24.91
C PRO A 2 -31.80 -37.54 25.71
N GLY A 3 -31.51 -37.97 26.95
CA GLY A 3 -30.64 -37.26 27.87
C GLY A 3 -29.19 -37.21 27.33
N LYS A 4 -28.41 -36.19 27.73
CA LYS A 4 -27.00 -36.06 27.36
C LYS A 4 -26.22 -37.30 27.79
N PRO A 5 -25.31 -37.84 26.95
CA PRO A 5 -24.48 -38.98 27.31
C PRO A 5 -23.56 -38.62 28.48
N ILE A 6 -23.40 -39.60 29.41
CA ILE A 6 -22.53 -39.46 30.59
C ILE A 6 -21.06 -39.44 30.15
N THR A 7 -20.28 -38.54 30.72
CA THR A 7 -18.83 -38.43 30.51
C THR A 7 -18.05 -39.36 31.46
N ASP A 8 -16.78 -39.65 31.11
CA ASP A 8 -15.89 -40.41 31.98
C ASP A 8 -15.68 -39.73 33.33
N GLN A 9 -15.58 -38.41 33.35
CA GLN A 9 -15.45 -37.62 34.58
C GLN A 9 -16.64 -37.79 35.51
N GLN A 10 -17.86 -37.74 34.95
CA GLN A 10 -19.08 -37.94 35.71
C GLN A 10 -19.14 -39.36 36.32
N LYS A 11 -18.68 -40.38 35.57
CA LYS A 11 -18.61 -41.73 36.09
C LYS A 11 -17.61 -41.85 37.21
N VAL A 12 -16.40 -41.31 37.04
CA VAL A 12 -15.36 -41.29 38.07
C VAL A 12 -15.84 -40.60 39.34
N LEU A 13 -16.47 -39.44 39.18
CA LEU A 13 -17.06 -38.68 40.30
C LEU A 13 -18.13 -39.52 41.01
N TYR A 14 -19.06 -40.15 40.25
CA TYR A 14 -20.08 -41.02 40.80
C TYR A 14 -19.48 -42.17 41.63
N MET A 15 -18.49 -42.85 41.09
CA MET A 15 -17.85 -44.00 41.80
C MET A 15 -17.09 -43.55 43.05
N ARG A 16 -16.53 -42.36 43.08
CA ARG A 16 -15.94 -41.75 44.27
C ARG A 16 -16.98 -41.42 45.35
N GLU A 17 -18.04 -40.73 44.96
CA GLU A 17 -19.12 -40.33 45.88
C GLU A 17 -19.90 -41.56 46.41
N ARG A 18 -19.99 -42.61 45.62
CA ARG A 18 -20.67 -43.87 46.00
C ARG A 18 -20.02 -44.61 47.15
N LYS A 19 -18.72 -44.37 47.43
CA LYS A 19 -18.03 -44.93 48.58
C LYS A 19 -18.51 -44.34 49.92
N HIS A 20 -19.07 -43.11 49.87
CA HIS A 20 -19.45 -42.36 51.09
C HIS A 20 -20.93 -42.05 51.18
N HIS A 21 -21.68 -42.24 50.11
CA HIS A 21 -23.07 -41.88 50.02
C HIS A 21 -23.93 -42.99 49.40
N ASN A 22 -25.23 -42.93 49.64
CA ASN A 22 -26.18 -43.82 48.97
C ASN A 22 -26.24 -43.51 47.46
N GLN A 23 -26.88 -44.40 46.69
CA GLN A 23 -26.93 -44.31 45.24
C GLN A 23 -27.59 -43.04 44.72
N ALA A 24 -28.71 -42.61 45.36
CA ALA A 24 -29.45 -41.43 44.95
C ALA A 24 -28.60 -40.14 45.11
N VAL A 25 -27.96 -39.99 46.27
CA VAL A 25 -27.09 -38.83 46.57
C VAL A 25 -25.84 -38.80 45.69
N ALA A 26 -25.18 -39.95 45.50
CA ALA A 26 -24.02 -40.05 44.64
C ALA A 26 -24.36 -39.76 43.17
N ALA A 27 -25.51 -40.21 42.69
CA ALA A 27 -26.00 -39.92 41.33
C ALA A 27 -26.30 -38.42 41.14
N ALA A 28 -26.95 -37.81 42.10
CA ALA A 28 -27.28 -36.39 42.07
C ALA A 28 -25.99 -35.52 42.01
N ARG A 29 -24.98 -35.83 42.87
CA ARG A 29 -23.70 -35.13 42.91
C ARG A 29 -22.90 -35.29 41.61
N ALA A 30 -23.02 -36.42 40.94
CA ALA A 30 -22.40 -36.69 39.67
C ALA A 30 -23.20 -36.15 38.45
N GLY A 31 -24.32 -35.48 38.69
CA GLY A 31 -25.20 -34.92 37.65
C GLY A 31 -25.81 -36.00 36.74
N MET A 32 -26.22 -37.16 37.31
CA MET A 32 -26.86 -38.24 36.55
C MET A 32 -28.08 -38.78 37.27
N SER A 33 -29.02 -39.39 36.55
CA SER A 33 -30.20 -40.02 37.14
C SER A 33 -29.81 -41.33 37.81
N GLU A 34 -30.58 -41.73 38.85
CA GLU A 34 -30.36 -43.04 39.53
C GLU A 34 -30.40 -44.25 38.58
N ARG A 35 -31.31 -44.22 37.60
CA ARG A 35 -31.41 -45.23 36.55
C ARG A 35 -30.09 -45.33 35.75
N THR A 36 -29.49 -44.20 35.47
CA THR A 36 -28.21 -44.12 34.75
C THR A 36 -27.10 -44.64 35.67
N ALA A 37 -27.08 -44.24 36.92
CA ALA A 37 -26.13 -44.69 37.93
C ALA A 37 -26.14 -46.23 38.10
N ARG A 38 -27.31 -46.85 38.23
CA ARG A 38 -27.46 -48.34 38.27
C ARG A 38 -26.86 -49.03 37.06
N ARG A 39 -27.05 -48.46 35.87
CA ARG A 39 -26.48 -49.02 34.63
C ARG A 39 -24.97 -48.91 34.63
N HIS A 40 -24.41 -47.83 35.19
CA HIS A 40 -22.97 -47.63 35.26
C HIS A 40 -22.28 -48.41 36.40
N GLU A 41 -22.98 -48.80 37.47
CA GLU A 41 -22.45 -49.71 38.48
C GLU A 41 -22.28 -51.13 37.95
N LYS A 42 -23.15 -51.61 37.08
CA LYS A 42 -23.11 -52.95 36.50
C LYS A 42 -21.97 -53.19 35.51
N ASP A 43 -21.39 -52.12 34.96
CA ASP A 43 -20.31 -52.23 33.99
C ASP A 43 -19.12 -51.34 34.43
N PRO A 44 -17.98 -51.89 34.81
CA PRO A 44 -16.82 -51.15 35.32
C PRO A 44 -16.15 -50.27 34.28
N ARG A 45 -16.33 -50.53 32.99
CA ARG A 45 -15.67 -49.80 31.90
C ARG A 45 -16.16 -48.35 31.85
N LYS A 46 -15.27 -47.42 31.54
CA LYS A 46 -15.61 -45.99 31.32
C LYS A 46 -16.54 -45.83 30.10
N PRO A 47 -17.37 -44.80 30.08
CA PRO A 47 -18.22 -44.52 28.93
C PRO A 47 -17.48 -44.45 27.58
N SER A 48 -16.27 -43.91 27.53
CA SER A 48 -15.39 -43.89 26.35
C SER A 48 -14.97 -45.30 25.86
N GLU A 49 -14.74 -46.22 26.80
CA GLU A 49 -14.33 -47.61 26.53
C GLU A 49 -15.47 -48.46 26.02
N ARG A 50 -16.72 -48.05 26.24
CA ARG A 50 -17.92 -48.76 25.78
C ARG A 50 -18.27 -48.50 24.33
N LYS A 51 -17.76 -47.42 23.76
CA LYS A 51 -18.00 -47.14 22.34
C LYS A 51 -17.21 -48.15 21.51
N PRO A 52 -17.88 -49.03 20.72
CA PRO A 52 -17.14 -49.85 19.78
C PRO A 52 -16.33 -48.92 18.91
N GLN A 53 -15.05 -49.21 18.69
CA GLN A 53 -14.26 -48.53 17.66
C GLN A 53 -15.09 -48.66 16.38
N ARG A 54 -15.48 -47.52 15.80
CA ARG A 54 -16.15 -47.50 14.50
C ARG A 54 -15.15 -48.05 13.47
N GLY A 55 -15.24 -49.36 13.25
CA GLY A 55 -14.57 -49.98 12.12
C GLY A 55 -15.03 -49.30 10.84
N ARG A 56 -14.13 -49.12 9.91
CA ARG A 56 -14.45 -48.59 8.60
C ARG A 56 -15.38 -49.58 7.90
N THR A 57 -16.64 -49.23 7.71
CA THR A 57 -17.64 -50.09 7.05
C THR A 57 -17.52 -50.06 5.52
N VAL A 58 -16.83 -49.06 4.94
CA VAL A 58 -16.60 -48.92 3.52
C VAL A 58 -15.22 -49.47 3.16
N PRO A 59 -15.10 -50.39 2.18
CA PRO A 59 -13.83 -50.86 1.68
C PRO A 59 -12.90 -49.68 1.31
N ASN A 60 -11.61 -49.87 1.49
CA ASN A 60 -10.67 -48.84 1.09
C ASN A 60 -10.46 -48.86 -0.44
N PRO A 61 -10.93 -47.89 -1.21
CA PRO A 61 -10.87 -47.99 -2.67
C PRO A 61 -9.42 -47.93 -3.20
N LEU A 62 -8.45 -47.55 -2.38
CA LEU A 62 -7.03 -47.47 -2.78
C LEU A 62 -6.24 -48.67 -2.23
N ALA A 63 -6.86 -49.74 -1.66
CA ALA A 63 -6.15 -50.78 -0.96
C ALA A 63 -5.14 -51.53 -1.84
N GLU A 64 -5.56 -51.85 -3.07
CA GLU A 64 -4.74 -52.66 -3.98
C GLU A 64 -3.59 -51.89 -4.63
N VAL A 65 -3.80 -50.60 -4.91
CA VAL A 65 -2.84 -49.78 -5.66
C VAL A 65 -1.95 -48.91 -4.74
N TRP A 66 -2.30 -48.81 -3.46
CA TRP A 66 -1.61 -47.88 -2.55
C TRP A 66 -0.17 -48.29 -2.27
N GLU A 67 0.03 -49.52 -1.75
CA GLU A 67 1.38 -50.00 -1.38
C GLU A 67 2.17 -50.49 -2.59
N SER A 68 1.49 -51.03 -3.62
CA SER A 68 2.13 -51.58 -4.80
C SER A 68 2.58 -50.54 -5.83
N GLU A 69 1.81 -49.42 -5.97
CA GLU A 69 2.01 -48.47 -7.04
C GLU A 69 2.32 -47.07 -6.51
N LEU A 70 1.42 -46.52 -5.66
CA LEU A 70 1.47 -45.13 -5.27
C LEU A 70 2.58 -44.80 -4.29
N VAL A 71 2.85 -45.72 -3.31
CA VAL A 71 3.95 -45.55 -2.33
C VAL A 71 5.32 -45.55 -3.02
N PRO A 72 5.67 -46.47 -3.93
CA PRO A 72 6.91 -46.39 -4.69
C PRO A 72 7.08 -45.15 -5.51
N MET A 73 5.98 -44.62 -6.11
CA MET A 73 6.02 -43.34 -6.83
C MET A 73 6.30 -42.18 -5.89
N LEU A 74 5.67 -42.12 -4.72
CA LEU A 74 5.87 -41.10 -3.70
C LEU A 74 7.25 -41.18 -3.04
N GLU A 75 7.83 -42.39 -2.91
CA GLU A 75 9.19 -42.58 -2.42
C GLU A 75 10.23 -42.07 -3.42
N ARG A 76 9.95 -42.27 -4.73
CA ARG A 76 10.82 -41.75 -5.80
C ARG A 76 10.75 -40.22 -5.88
N ASP A 77 9.56 -39.67 -5.80
CA ASP A 77 9.32 -38.22 -5.83
C ASP A 77 8.17 -37.82 -4.91
N PRO A 78 8.46 -37.40 -3.67
CA PRO A 78 7.44 -36.94 -2.71
C PRO A 78 6.67 -35.70 -3.16
N SER A 79 7.13 -34.98 -4.19
CA SER A 79 6.47 -33.79 -4.70
C SER A 79 5.27 -34.05 -5.60
N LEU A 80 5.08 -35.31 -6.06
CA LEU A 80 3.98 -35.72 -6.94
C LEU A 80 2.61 -35.27 -6.39
N LYS A 81 1.92 -34.46 -7.17
CA LYS A 81 0.62 -33.91 -6.76
C LYS A 81 -0.46 -35.02 -6.76
N PRO A 82 -1.38 -35.05 -5.76
CA PRO A 82 -2.48 -36.01 -5.75
C PRO A 82 -3.32 -36.02 -7.01
N VAL A 83 -3.49 -34.88 -7.66
CA VAL A 83 -4.20 -34.77 -8.95
C VAL A 83 -3.48 -35.57 -10.05
N THR A 84 -2.16 -35.49 -10.09
CA THR A 84 -1.33 -36.24 -11.05
C THR A 84 -1.45 -37.75 -10.81
N LEU A 85 -1.40 -38.16 -9.54
CA LEU A 85 -1.62 -39.56 -9.16
C LEU A 85 -3.03 -40.04 -9.48
N MET A 86 -4.03 -39.19 -9.33
CA MET A 86 -5.41 -39.51 -9.72
C MET A 86 -5.55 -39.72 -11.22
N HIS A 87 -4.97 -38.84 -12.03
CA HIS A 87 -4.96 -39.04 -13.51
C HIS A 87 -4.19 -40.30 -13.92
N TYR A 88 -3.11 -40.63 -13.19
CA TYR A 88 -2.41 -41.89 -13.40
C TYR A 88 -3.33 -43.10 -13.15
N LEU A 89 -4.05 -43.12 -12.01
CA LEU A 89 -4.98 -44.21 -11.66
C LEU A 89 -6.13 -44.34 -12.70
N MET A 90 -6.73 -43.25 -13.12
CA MET A 90 -7.79 -43.23 -14.12
C MET A 90 -7.32 -43.80 -15.48
N ARG A 91 -6.07 -43.57 -15.85
CA ARG A 91 -5.49 -44.03 -17.10
C ARG A 91 -5.04 -45.51 -17.02
N SER A 92 -4.43 -45.90 -15.89
CA SER A 92 -3.86 -47.25 -15.74
C SER A 92 -4.88 -48.27 -15.24
N TYR A 93 -5.92 -47.84 -14.53
CA TYR A 93 -6.95 -48.67 -13.93
C TYR A 93 -8.35 -48.06 -14.17
N PRO A 94 -8.78 -47.91 -15.46
CA PRO A 94 -10.02 -47.22 -15.78
C PRO A 94 -11.29 -47.90 -15.27
N GLU A 95 -11.25 -49.23 -15.08
CA GLU A 95 -12.38 -49.99 -14.52
C GLU A 95 -12.55 -49.76 -13.00
N SER A 96 -11.43 -49.59 -12.27
CA SER A 96 -11.44 -49.37 -10.82
C SER A 96 -11.57 -47.91 -10.45
N PHE A 97 -11.11 -46.99 -11.30
CA PHE A 97 -11.12 -45.54 -11.10
C PHE A 97 -11.69 -44.83 -12.35
N PRO A 98 -13.00 -44.99 -12.65
CA PRO A 98 -13.61 -44.38 -13.84
C PRO A 98 -13.72 -42.84 -13.74
N ASP A 99 -13.69 -42.30 -12.50
CA ASP A 99 -13.88 -40.89 -12.24
C ASP A 99 -13.01 -40.40 -11.05
N GLN A 100 -13.26 -39.19 -10.58
CA GLN A 100 -12.54 -38.54 -9.49
C GLN A 100 -13.17 -38.76 -8.09
N GLU A 101 -14.13 -39.64 -7.91
CA GLU A 101 -14.80 -39.84 -6.61
C GLU A 101 -13.82 -40.17 -5.47
N VAL A 102 -12.74 -40.89 -5.78
CA VAL A 102 -11.73 -41.31 -4.82
C VAL A 102 -10.69 -40.22 -4.52
N ARG A 103 -10.72 -39.09 -5.23
CA ARG A 103 -9.72 -38.03 -5.15
C ARG A 103 -9.50 -37.52 -3.71
N ARG A 104 -10.55 -37.23 -2.96
CA ARG A 104 -10.44 -36.76 -1.57
C ARG A 104 -9.77 -37.79 -0.67
N THR A 105 -10.03 -39.07 -0.90
CA THR A 105 -9.37 -40.16 -0.14
C THR A 105 -7.90 -40.25 -0.49
N LEU A 106 -7.54 -40.11 -1.76
CA LEU A 106 -6.17 -40.08 -2.25
C LEU A 106 -5.42 -38.86 -1.67
N GLU A 107 -5.99 -37.66 -1.76
CA GLU A 107 -5.40 -36.42 -1.21
C GLU A 107 -5.08 -36.57 0.29
N ARG A 108 -6.01 -37.12 1.07
CA ARG A 108 -5.81 -37.38 2.50
C ARG A 108 -4.69 -38.39 2.74
N ARG A 109 -4.66 -39.51 1.99
CA ARG A 109 -3.63 -40.53 2.13
C ARG A 109 -2.24 -40.04 1.75
N VAL A 110 -2.11 -39.28 0.67
CA VAL A 110 -0.84 -38.67 0.27
C VAL A 110 -0.36 -37.68 1.34
N ARG A 111 -1.28 -36.87 1.88
CA ARG A 111 -0.95 -35.96 3.00
C ARG A 111 -0.45 -36.71 4.23
N ASP A 112 -1.16 -37.78 4.62
CA ASP A 112 -0.83 -38.57 5.78
C ASP A 112 0.50 -39.35 5.55
N TRP A 113 0.73 -39.88 4.36
CA TRP A 113 1.99 -40.51 3.98
C TRP A 113 3.15 -39.51 4.04
N ARG A 114 2.97 -38.29 3.49
CA ARG A 114 3.99 -37.22 3.58
C ARG A 114 4.29 -36.82 5.02
N ALA A 115 3.29 -36.83 5.89
CA ALA A 115 3.49 -36.48 7.28
C ALA A 115 4.31 -37.56 8.02
N LEU A 116 4.17 -38.84 7.64
CA LEU A 116 4.80 -39.97 8.33
C LEU A 116 6.12 -40.43 7.68
N ARG A 117 6.20 -40.38 6.35
CA ARG A 117 7.31 -40.93 5.54
C ARG A 117 7.92 -39.94 4.54
N GLY A 118 7.34 -38.77 4.37
CA GLY A 118 7.86 -37.74 3.47
C GLY A 118 9.18 -37.15 3.94
N PRO A 119 9.82 -36.33 3.09
CA PRO A 119 11.07 -35.66 3.45
C PRO A 119 10.86 -34.73 4.65
N ARG A 120 11.91 -34.55 5.44
CA ARG A 120 11.92 -33.60 6.54
C ARG A 120 11.68 -32.20 5.96
N ARG A 121 10.84 -31.42 6.62
CA ARG A 121 10.61 -30.03 6.26
C ARG A 121 11.52 -29.14 7.07
N ASP A 122 11.93 -28.02 6.47
CA ASP A 122 12.67 -27.00 7.20
C ASP A 122 11.82 -26.44 8.33
N VAL A 123 12.47 -26.27 9.48
CA VAL A 123 11.85 -25.69 10.67
C VAL A 123 12.23 -24.23 10.75
N ILE A 124 11.24 -23.36 10.70
CA ILE A 124 11.44 -21.92 10.91
C ILE A 124 11.53 -21.67 12.42
N PHE A 125 12.72 -21.35 12.90
CA PHE A 125 12.93 -20.97 14.30
C PHE A 125 12.46 -19.53 14.51
N ARG A 126 11.44 -19.34 15.38
CA ARG A 126 11.02 -18.00 15.77
C ARG A 126 12.16 -17.29 16.48
N GLN A 127 12.56 -16.15 15.94
CA GLN A 127 13.55 -15.29 16.55
C GLN A 127 12.90 -14.46 17.65
N ASN A 128 13.59 -14.33 18.79
CA ASN A 128 13.16 -13.42 19.84
C ASN A 128 13.38 -11.97 19.36
N GLN A 129 12.31 -11.19 19.25
CA GLN A 129 12.39 -9.79 18.87
C GLN A 129 12.37 -8.94 20.15
N GLU A 130 13.42 -8.14 20.33
CA GLU A 130 13.47 -7.19 21.44
C GLU A 130 12.68 -5.92 21.08
N PRO A 131 11.81 -5.41 21.98
CA PRO A 131 11.01 -4.22 21.69
C PRO A 131 11.90 -2.99 21.44
N GLY A 132 11.58 -2.21 20.42
CA GLY A 132 12.28 -0.96 20.07
C GLY A 132 13.70 -1.12 19.53
N ARG A 133 14.20 -2.34 19.43
CA ARG A 133 15.58 -2.59 18.98
C ARG A 133 15.76 -2.37 17.50
N LYS A 134 14.87 -2.90 16.68
CA LYS A 134 15.06 -3.00 15.22
C LYS A 134 13.84 -2.54 14.46
N ALA A 135 14.08 -1.83 13.34
CA ALA A 135 13.14 -1.64 12.26
C ALA A 135 13.68 -2.24 10.97
N LEU A 136 12.80 -2.74 10.15
CA LEU A 136 13.09 -3.29 8.83
C LEU A 136 12.39 -2.44 7.78
N SER A 137 13.05 -2.19 6.64
CA SER A 137 12.37 -1.59 5.50
C SER A 137 12.79 -2.27 4.20
N ASP A 138 11.84 -2.32 3.28
CA ASP A 138 12.03 -2.91 1.98
C ASP A 138 11.11 -2.25 0.94
N PHE A 139 11.50 -2.37 -0.36
CA PHE A 139 10.66 -2.01 -1.48
C PHE A 139 10.14 -3.30 -2.12
N THR A 140 8.83 -3.40 -2.27
CA THR A 140 8.20 -4.56 -2.89
C THR A 140 7.42 -4.14 -4.13
N ASP A 141 7.56 -4.90 -5.23
CA ASP A 141 6.79 -4.67 -6.44
C ASP A 141 5.30 -4.92 -6.18
N ALA A 142 4.47 -3.97 -6.55
CA ALA A 142 3.03 -4.01 -6.41
C ALA A 142 2.29 -4.03 -7.76
N GLY A 143 2.99 -4.24 -8.86
CA GLY A 143 2.39 -4.33 -10.20
C GLY A 143 1.35 -5.43 -10.33
N GLU A 144 1.50 -6.53 -9.60
CA GLU A 144 0.55 -7.65 -9.56
C GLU A 144 -0.84 -7.25 -9.01
N LEU A 145 -0.93 -6.17 -8.22
CA LEU A 145 -2.22 -5.67 -7.71
C LEU A 145 -3.12 -5.10 -8.84
N GLY A 146 -2.57 -4.85 -10.02
CA GLY A 146 -3.33 -4.40 -11.19
C GLY A 146 -4.04 -3.06 -11.00
N VAL A 147 -3.47 -2.17 -10.18
CA VAL A 147 -4.04 -0.84 -9.90
C VAL A 147 -3.90 0.06 -11.12
N THR A 148 -4.95 0.85 -11.37
CA THR A 148 -4.96 1.89 -12.42
C THR A 148 -5.25 3.26 -11.80
N ILE A 149 -4.74 4.32 -12.43
CA ILE A 149 -5.04 5.71 -12.09
C ILE A 149 -5.71 6.35 -13.30
N ALA A 150 -6.95 6.77 -13.15
CA ALA A 150 -7.76 7.32 -14.24
C ALA A 150 -7.77 6.41 -15.49
N GLY A 151 -7.87 5.10 -15.29
CA GLY A 151 -7.84 4.06 -16.32
C GLY A 151 -6.46 3.64 -16.81
N GLU A 152 -5.38 4.33 -16.44
CA GLU A 152 -4.01 4.02 -16.86
C GLU A 152 -3.30 3.09 -15.86
N PRO A 153 -2.66 2.00 -16.32
CA PRO A 153 -1.95 1.06 -15.44
C PRO A 153 -0.83 1.74 -14.64
N LEU A 154 -0.81 1.50 -13.33
CA LEU A 154 0.19 2.04 -12.43
C LEU A 154 1.29 1.02 -12.14
N LYS A 155 2.50 1.24 -12.69
CA LYS A 155 3.71 0.52 -12.26
C LYS A 155 4.30 1.21 -11.05
N HIS A 156 4.36 0.52 -9.91
CA HIS A 156 4.82 1.11 -8.66
C HIS A 156 5.41 0.07 -7.72
N LEU A 157 6.20 0.56 -6.79
CA LEU A 157 6.66 -0.19 -5.62
C LEU A 157 5.88 0.27 -4.39
N LEU A 158 5.86 -0.55 -3.36
CA LEU A 158 5.47 -0.17 -2.02
C LEU A 158 6.73 -0.15 -1.14
N TYR A 159 7.06 0.98 -0.57
CA TYR A 159 7.99 1.05 0.56
C TYR A 159 7.26 0.56 1.80
N ASN A 160 7.77 -0.47 2.44
CA ASN A 160 7.22 -1.05 3.65
C ASN A 160 8.23 -0.94 4.79
N PHE A 161 7.91 -0.18 5.83
CA PHE A 161 8.66 -0.11 7.07
C PHE A 161 7.92 -0.91 8.13
N VAL A 162 8.62 -1.79 8.84
CA VAL A 162 8.05 -2.73 9.80
C VAL A 162 8.84 -2.74 11.09
N LEU A 163 8.15 -2.74 12.21
CA LEU A 163 8.71 -3.06 13.53
C LEU A 163 8.51 -4.55 13.81
N PRO A 164 9.56 -5.38 13.87
CA PRO A 164 9.41 -6.83 13.99
C PRO A 164 8.77 -7.30 15.29
N PHE A 165 8.87 -6.53 16.38
CA PHE A 165 8.28 -6.89 17.66
C PHE A 165 6.76 -6.72 17.66
N SER A 166 6.25 -5.51 17.42
CA SER A 166 4.82 -5.21 17.40
C SER A 166 4.17 -5.61 16.07
N GLY A 167 4.95 -5.68 15.00
CA GLY A 167 4.47 -5.82 13.63
C GLY A 167 3.78 -4.57 13.09
N TRP A 168 3.97 -3.40 13.74
CA TRP A 168 3.50 -2.12 13.21
C TRP A 168 4.13 -1.84 11.85
N GLN A 169 3.34 -1.31 10.92
CA GLN A 169 3.77 -1.04 9.55
C GLN A 169 3.49 0.40 9.14
N PHE A 170 4.37 0.93 8.30
CA PHE A 170 4.16 2.16 7.53
C PHE A 170 4.41 1.85 6.06
N VAL A 171 3.52 2.27 5.18
CA VAL A 171 3.57 1.91 3.76
C VAL A 171 3.38 3.14 2.89
N ARG A 172 4.23 3.30 1.87
CA ARG A 172 4.12 4.36 0.86
C ARG A 172 4.21 3.81 -0.55
N VAL A 173 3.42 4.40 -1.43
CA VAL A 173 3.48 4.16 -2.87
C VAL A 173 4.67 4.91 -3.45
N VAL A 174 5.55 4.21 -4.16
CA VAL A 174 6.78 4.75 -4.74
C VAL A 174 6.79 4.51 -6.25
N LEU A 175 6.95 5.58 -7.03
CA LEU A 175 6.93 5.54 -8.50
C LEU A 175 8.31 5.50 -9.15
N GLY A 176 9.32 5.98 -8.44
CA GLY A 176 10.68 6.21 -8.98
C GLY A 176 11.63 5.02 -8.92
N GLY A 177 11.15 3.88 -8.45
CA GLY A 177 12.00 2.73 -8.16
C GLY A 177 12.82 2.91 -6.88
N GLU A 178 13.65 1.92 -6.57
CA GLU A 178 14.51 1.94 -5.39
C GLU A 178 15.60 2.98 -5.55
N SER A 179 15.53 4.05 -4.75
CA SER A 179 16.52 5.12 -4.74
C SER A 179 16.79 5.61 -3.33
N PHE A 180 17.96 6.22 -3.11
CA PHE A 180 18.27 6.81 -1.80
C PHE A 180 17.28 7.92 -1.42
N ALA A 181 16.81 8.71 -2.37
CA ALA A 181 15.80 9.75 -2.11
C ALA A 181 14.50 9.11 -1.61
N ALA A 182 14.02 8.04 -2.28
CA ALA A 182 12.84 7.29 -1.86
C ALA A 182 13.05 6.67 -0.46
N LEU A 183 14.18 6.03 -0.21
CA LEU A 183 14.51 5.46 1.10
C LEU A 183 14.54 6.53 2.18
N SER A 184 15.26 7.64 1.97
CA SER A 184 15.44 8.70 2.95
C SER A 184 14.14 9.42 3.29
N GLU A 185 13.34 9.77 2.27
CA GLU A 185 12.04 10.43 2.46
C GLU A 185 11.08 9.51 3.22
N ASN A 186 10.92 8.27 2.76
CA ASN A 186 9.96 7.33 3.33
C ASN A 186 10.37 6.83 4.73
N LEU A 187 11.68 6.67 5.00
CA LEU A 187 12.16 6.35 6.34
C LEU A 187 11.84 7.47 7.32
N GLN A 188 12.09 8.71 6.93
CA GLN A 188 11.77 9.87 7.76
C GLN A 188 10.26 9.97 8.01
N ASP A 189 9.43 9.78 6.97
CA ASP A 189 7.97 9.75 7.10
C ASP A 189 7.50 8.66 8.06
N ALA A 190 8.08 7.46 7.98
CA ALA A 190 7.77 6.37 8.90
C ALA A 190 8.11 6.72 10.36
N LEU A 191 9.32 7.24 10.60
CA LEU A 191 9.77 7.63 11.95
C LEU A 191 8.92 8.77 12.53
N TRP A 192 8.57 9.76 11.73
CA TRP A 192 7.75 10.90 12.19
C TRP A 192 6.28 10.49 12.38
N THR A 193 5.76 9.56 11.59
CA THR A 193 4.43 8.96 11.80
C THR A 193 4.40 8.11 13.08
N LEU A 194 5.47 7.36 13.34
CA LEU A 194 5.64 6.56 14.56
C LEU A 194 5.81 7.44 15.80
N GLY A 195 6.44 8.63 15.67
CA GLY A 195 6.74 9.54 16.76
C GLY A 195 7.97 9.16 17.58
N LYS A 196 8.71 8.13 17.19
CA LYS A 196 9.87 7.56 17.90
C LYS A 196 10.88 6.98 16.91
N VAL A 197 12.08 6.64 17.43
CA VAL A 197 13.19 6.09 16.66
C VAL A 197 13.65 4.77 17.28
N PRO A 198 13.66 3.66 16.53
CA PRO A 198 14.21 2.38 16.98
C PRO A 198 15.74 2.43 17.09
N GLY A 199 16.34 1.46 17.74
CA GLY A 199 17.80 1.41 17.92
C GLY A 199 18.59 1.08 16.66
N GLU A 200 17.99 0.34 15.72
CA GLU A 200 18.64 -0.17 14.50
C GLU A 200 17.66 -0.08 13.32
N HIS A 201 18.17 0.30 12.16
CA HIS A 201 17.44 0.22 10.91
C HIS A 201 18.16 -0.72 9.95
N ARG A 202 17.43 -1.73 9.46
CA ARG A 202 17.92 -2.71 8.49
C ARG A 202 17.16 -2.56 7.19
N THR A 203 17.89 -2.49 6.08
CA THR A 203 17.33 -2.46 4.73
C THR A 203 18.20 -3.26 3.78
N ASP A 204 17.54 -3.97 2.83
CA ASP A 204 18.19 -4.63 1.70
C ASP A 204 18.26 -3.72 0.45
N SER A 205 17.46 -2.69 0.43
CA SER A 205 17.21 -1.81 -0.73
C SER A 205 18.44 -1.04 -1.20
N LEU A 206 19.46 -0.86 -0.34
CA LEU A 206 20.73 -0.26 -0.78
C LEU A 206 21.46 -1.14 -1.79
N SER A 207 21.32 -2.46 -1.71
CA SER A 207 21.96 -3.41 -2.62
C SER A 207 21.44 -3.29 -4.05
N ALA A 208 20.15 -3.04 -4.24
CA ALA A 208 19.56 -2.84 -5.55
C ALA A 208 19.93 -1.48 -6.15
N ALA A 209 20.00 -0.43 -5.31
CA ALA A 209 20.47 0.90 -5.73
C ALA A 209 21.94 0.91 -6.18
N TYR A 210 22.76 -0.02 -5.68
CA TYR A 210 24.19 -0.14 -6.04
C TYR A 210 24.45 -0.81 -7.39
N LYS A 211 23.52 -1.64 -7.90
CA LYS A 211 23.80 -2.51 -9.07
C LYS A 211 24.30 -1.78 -10.32
N ASN A 212 23.94 -0.52 -10.50
CA ASN A 212 24.26 0.27 -11.69
C ASN A 212 25.15 1.49 -11.39
N LEU A 213 25.75 1.56 -10.19
CA LEU A 213 26.60 2.67 -9.77
C LEU A 213 28.08 2.28 -9.82
N ASN A 214 28.95 3.24 -10.17
CA ASN A 214 30.38 3.06 -10.00
C ASN A 214 30.77 3.11 -8.50
N ARG A 215 32.02 2.74 -8.17
CA ARG A 215 32.48 2.61 -6.78
C ARG A 215 32.37 3.90 -5.97
N GLU A 216 32.74 5.05 -6.56
CA GLU A 216 32.62 6.36 -5.89
C GLU A 216 31.18 6.72 -5.58
N GLN A 217 30.25 6.42 -6.49
CA GLN A 217 28.82 6.66 -6.27
C GLN A 217 28.23 5.73 -5.19
N GLN A 218 28.75 4.51 -5.08
CA GLN A 218 28.36 3.57 -4.03
C GLN A 218 28.84 4.04 -2.65
N ASP A 219 30.07 4.56 -2.58
CA ASP A 219 30.65 5.10 -1.35
C ASP A 219 29.90 6.35 -0.89
N ASP A 220 29.59 7.29 -1.82
CA ASP A 220 28.75 8.47 -1.54
C ASP A 220 27.36 8.09 -1.01
N LEU A 221 26.72 7.09 -1.61
CA LEU A 221 25.42 6.60 -1.18
C LEU A 221 25.46 5.99 0.23
N THR A 222 26.54 5.27 0.54
CA THR A 222 26.79 4.66 1.84
C THR A 222 26.99 5.76 2.90
N GLU A 223 27.79 6.77 2.61
CA GLU A 223 28.00 7.90 3.53
C GLU A 223 26.70 8.67 3.81
N ARG A 224 25.91 8.92 2.79
CA ARG A 224 24.60 9.61 2.93
C ARG A 224 23.64 8.82 3.80
N TYR A 225 23.57 7.51 3.63
CA TYR A 225 22.75 6.64 4.47
C TYR A 225 23.26 6.60 5.91
N GLN A 226 24.57 6.53 6.12
CA GLN A 226 25.16 6.60 7.44
C GLN A 226 24.92 7.96 8.11
N ALA A 227 24.95 9.05 7.33
CA ALA A 227 24.64 10.39 7.84
C ALA A 227 23.17 10.50 8.27
N LEU A 228 22.26 9.94 7.47
CA LEU A 228 20.84 9.84 7.82
C LEU A 228 20.64 9.04 9.12
N CYS A 229 21.26 7.87 9.23
CA CYS A 229 21.18 7.06 10.43
C CYS A 229 21.77 7.78 11.66
N ARG A 230 22.92 8.44 11.53
CA ARG A 230 23.52 9.24 12.62
C ARG A 230 22.61 10.37 13.08
N HIS A 231 21.94 11.06 12.15
CA HIS A 231 21.01 12.14 12.49
C HIS A 231 19.86 11.67 13.40
N TYR A 232 19.35 10.46 13.15
CA TYR A 232 18.29 9.85 13.95
C TYR A 232 18.78 9.01 15.13
N GLY A 233 20.08 8.78 15.27
CA GLY A 233 20.63 7.88 16.29
C GLY A 233 20.37 6.40 16.01
N LEU A 234 20.13 6.06 14.73
CA LEU A 234 19.95 4.69 14.25
C LEU A 234 21.31 4.01 14.01
N ARG A 235 21.40 2.73 14.32
CA ARG A 235 22.50 1.89 13.82
C ARG A 235 22.09 1.30 12.48
N PRO A 236 22.84 1.58 11.39
CA PRO A 236 22.59 0.94 10.11
C PRO A 236 23.01 -0.53 10.17
N SER A 237 22.18 -1.43 9.68
CA SER A 237 22.56 -2.82 9.44
C SER A 237 22.12 -3.28 8.07
N ARG A 238 22.79 -4.33 7.56
CA ARG A 238 22.47 -4.97 6.28
C ARG A 238 22.20 -6.43 6.54
N ASN A 239 21.45 -7.07 5.65
CA ASN A 239 21.32 -8.52 5.66
C ASN A 239 22.67 -9.15 5.30
N ASN A 240 23.03 -10.23 5.98
CA ASN A 240 24.20 -10.99 5.63
C ASN A 240 23.95 -11.74 4.30
N PRO A 241 24.81 -11.60 3.29
CA PRO A 241 24.67 -12.34 2.05
C PRO A 241 24.70 -13.86 2.35
N GLY A 242 23.66 -14.58 1.92
CA GLY A 242 23.55 -16.03 2.09
C GLY A 242 22.75 -16.52 3.30
N GLU A 243 22.30 -15.64 4.20
CA GLU A 243 21.45 -16.01 5.33
C GLU A 243 19.96 -15.74 5.02
N ALA A 244 19.35 -16.64 4.25
CA ALA A 244 17.95 -16.53 3.80
C ALA A 244 16.93 -16.34 4.94
N HIS A 245 17.24 -16.83 6.15
CA HIS A 245 16.35 -16.72 7.31
C HIS A 245 16.31 -15.31 7.93
N GLU A 246 17.25 -14.42 7.64
CA GLU A 246 17.20 -13.01 8.06
C GLU A 246 16.15 -12.19 7.28
N ASN A 247 15.87 -12.57 6.03
CA ASN A 247 14.87 -11.92 5.16
C ASN A 247 13.45 -12.48 5.34
N GLY A 248 13.31 -13.70 5.85
CA GLY A 248 12.01 -14.37 5.93
C GLY A 248 10.94 -13.59 6.70
N ALA A 249 11.32 -12.77 7.67
CA ALA A 249 10.38 -11.93 8.40
C ALA A 249 9.85 -10.77 7.52
N VAL A 250 10.71 -10.10 6.74
CA VAL A 250 10.31 -9.00 5.85
C VAL A 250 9.48 -9.52 4.69
N GLU A 251 9.92 -10.62 4.07
CA GLU A 251 9.21 -11.28 2.97
C GLU A 251 7.81 -11.72 3.41
N ALA A 252 7.67 -12.32 4.60
CA ALA A 252 6.37 -12.70 5.15
C ALA A 252 5.47 -11.47 5.39
N HIS A 253 6.02 -10.35 5.91
CA HIS A 253 5.26 -9.12 6.10
C HIS A 253 4.82 -8.49 4.77
N ASN A 254 5.67 -8.52 3.75
CA ASN A 254 5.36 -8.04 2.40
C ASN A 254 4.27 -8.91 1.74
N GLY A 255 4.36 -10.24 1.86
CA GLY A 255 3.32 -11.16 1.39
C GLY A 255 1.97 -10.89 2.04
N HIS A 256 1.93 -10.80 3.38
CA HIS A 256 0.70 -10.49 4.11
C HIS A 256 0.15 -9.08 3.83
N LEU A 257 1.00 -8.12 3.52
CA LEU A 257 0.57 -6.78 3.10
C LEU A 257 -0.10 -6.83 1.72
N LYS A 258 0.55 -7.47 0.75
CA LYS A 258 0.00 -7.63 -0.61
C LYS A 258 -1.33 -8.37 -0.59
N ASP A 259 -1.44 -9.47 0.15
CA ASP A 259 -2.69 -10.20 0.32
C ASP A 259 -3.79 -9.31 0.92
N ALA A 260 -3.47 -8.52 1.95
CA ALA A 260 -4.43 -7.62 2.56
C ALA A 260 -4.90 -6.52 1.60
N LEU A 261 -4.00 -5.94 0.83
CA LEU A 261 -4.35 -4.94 -0.19
C LEU A 261 -5.22 -5.57 -1.28
N GLU A 262 -4.84 -6.74 -1.80
CA GLU A 262 -5.61 -7.48 -2.81
C GLU A 262 -7.04 -7.76 -2.33
N GLN A 263 -7.21 -8.31 -1.13
CA GLN A 263 -8.53 -8.60 -0.57
C GLN A 263 -9.38 -7.32 -0.40
N ASN A 264 -8.78 -6.21 0.00
CA ASN A 264 -9.49 -4.93 0.13
C ASN A 264 -9.82 -4.31 -1.24
N LEU A 265 -8.99 -4.50 -2.27
CA LEU A 265 -9.32 -4.12 -3.66
C LEU A 265 -10.50 -4.93 -4.20
N ILE A 266 -10.55 -6.23 -3.91
CA ILE A 266 -11.70 -7.08 -4.25
C ILE A 266 -12.97 -6.59 -3.56
N LEU A 267 -12.91 -6.29 -2.26
CA LEU A 267 -14.05 -5.74 -1.50
C LEU A 267 -14.51 -4.38 -2.03
N ARG A 268 -13.57 -3.54 -2.49
CA ARG A 268 -13.88 -2.25 -3.10
C ARG A 268 -14.61 -2.40 -4.44
N GLY A 269 -14.42 -3.51 -5.14
CA GLY A 269 -15.03 -3.80 -6.44
C GLY A 269 -14.41 -3.05 -7.62
N SER A 270 -13.33 -2.28 -7.42
CA SER A 270 -12.60 -1.56 -8.46
C SER A 270 -11.13 -1.41 -8.08
N ARG A 271 -10.25 -1.51 -9.09
CA ARG A 271 -8.81 -1.25 -8.96
C ARG A 271 -8.41 0.11 -9.52
N ASP A 272 -9.36 0.86 -10.06
CA ASP A 272 -9.14 2.20 -10.59
C ASP A 272 -9.33 3.27 -9.51
N PHE A 273 -8.41 4.23 -9.49
CA PHE A 273 -8.44 5.39 -8.61
C PHE A 273 -8.37 6.69 -9.42
N PRO A 274 -9.02 7.78 -8.99
CA PRO A 274 -8.98 9.03 -9.73
C PRO A 274 -7.58 9.66 -9.75
N ASP A 275 -6.81 9.46 -8.69
CA ASP A 275 -5.46 10.00 -8.52
C ASP A 275 -4.61 9.16 -7.56
N LEU A 276 -3.31 9.40 -7.56
CA LEU A 276 -2.35 8.71 -6.70
C LEU A 276 -2.62 8.95 -5.21
N ALA A 277 -3.08 10.14 -4.83
CA ALA A 277 -3.38 10.47 -3.44
C ALA A 277 -4.56 9.65 -2.91
N SER A 278 -5.57 9.38 -3.74
CA SER A 278 -6.69 8.51 -3.42
C SER A 278 -6.27 7.05 -3.25
N TYR A 279 -5.34 6.58 -4.08
CA TYR A 279 -4.74 5.25 -3.91
C TYR A 279 -3.90 5.18 -2.64
N GLN A 280 -3.08 6.20 -2.35
CA GLN A 280 -2.30 6.23 -1.11
C GLN A 280 -3.21 6.22 0.13
N ARG A 281 -4.30 6.99 0.14
CA ARG A 281 -5.29 6.95 1.23
C ARG A 281 -5.89 5.56 1.43
N PHE A 282 -6.21 4.86 0.36
CA PHE A 282 -6.68 3.47 0.44
C PHE A 282 -5.64 2.55 1.10
N VAL A 283 -4.36 2.66 0.70
CA VAL A 283 -3.25 1.92 1.33
C VAL A 283 -3.15 2.27 2.81
N ASP A 284 -3.18 3.55 3.16
CA ASP A 284 -3.11 4.05 4.54
C ASP A 284 -4.26 3.49 5.40
N GLU A 285 -5.49 3.41 4.87
CA GLU A 285 -6.64 2.83 5.56
C GLU A 285 -6.48 1.33 5.83
N VAL A 286 -5.96 0.58 4.86
CA VAL A 286 -5.71 -0.86 5.03
C VAL A 286 -4.65 -1.08 6.10
N VAL A 287 -3.57 -0.31 6.06
CA VAL A 287 -2.47 -0.38 7.03
C VAL A 287 -2.93 0.06 8.42
N ALA A 288 -3.71 1.12 8.53
CA ALA A 288 -4.26 1.60 9.81
C ALA A 288 -5.12 0.53 10.51
N ARG A 289 -6.00 -0.16 9.77
CA ARG A 289 -6.78 -1.28 10.31
C ARG A 289 -5.90 -2.42 10.82
N ARG A 290 -4.83 -2.74 10.13
CA ARG A 290 -3.85 -3.76 10.56
C ARG A 290 -3.10 -3.32 11.81
N ASN A 291 -2.66 -2.08 11.87
CA ASN A 291 -1.94 -1.51 13.01
C ASN A 291 -2.84 -1.40 14.25
N ALA A 292 -4.14 -1.14 14.09
CA ALA A 292 -5.09 -1.06 15.20
C ALA A 292 -5.15 -2.33 16.05
N THR A 293 -4.96 -3.51 15.43
CA THR A 293 -4.93 -4.81 16.16
C THR A 293 -3.64 -5.06 16.94
N ARG A 294 -2.65 -4.16 16.84
CA ARG A 294 -1.29 -4.32 17.39
C ARG A 294 -0.92 -3.20 18.36
N ARG A 295 -1.92 -2.46 18.82
CA ARG A 295 -1.72 -1.24 19.61
C ARG A 295 -1.01 -1.49 20.93
N ASP A 296 -1.38 -2.55 21.63
CA ASP A 296 -0.79 -2.87 22.95
C ASP A 296 0.70 -3.23 22.82
N ASP A 297 1.05 -4.02 21.81
CA ASP A 297 2.44 -4.38 21.51
C ASP A 297 3.24 -3.16 21.06
N LEU A 298 2.64 -2.28 20.23
CA LEU A 298 3.27 -1.03 19.83
C LEU A 298 3.53 -0.11 21.02
N ASP A 299 2.56 0.07 21.92
CA ASP A 299 2.71 0.91 23.11
C ASP A 299 3.81 0.39 24.03
N ALA A 300 3.97 -0.93 24.12
CA ALA A 300 5.08 -1.57 24.84
C ALA A 300 6.42 -1.25 24.14
N GLU A 301 6.45 -1.38 22.82
CA GLU A 301 7.66 -1.18 22.01
C GLU A 301 8.14 0.28 22.02
N LEU A 302 7.23 1.25 21.93
CA LEU A 302 7.55 2.68 21.93
C LEU A 302 8.28 3.15 23.20
N ARG A 303 8.10 2.46 24.33
CA ARG A 303 8.80 2.79 25.58
C ARG A 303 10.31 2.57 25.52
N HIS A 304 10.74 1.66 24.64
CA HIS A 304 12.15 1.30 24.44
C HIS A 304 12.83 2.07 23.31
N MET A 305 12.10 2.97 22.63
CA MET A 305 12.60 3.75 21.51
C MET A 305 13.09 5.13 21.91
N HIS A 306 14.00 5.67 21.10
CA HIS A 306 14.54 7.02 21.26
C HIS A 306 13.53 8.10 20.83
N ARG A 307 13.79 9.34 21.25
CA ARG A 307 13.03 10.51 20.80
C ARG A 307 13.47 10.91 19.40
N LEU A 308 12.54 11.47 18.63
CA LEU A 308 12.85 12.11 17.35
C LEU A 308 13.80 13.30 17.52
N PRO A 309 14.64 13.58 16.52
CA PRO A 309 15.41 14.84 16.47
C PRO A 309 14.45 16.03 16.33
N ARG A 310 14.94 17.24 16.55
CA ARG A 310 14.13 18.47 16.47
C ARG A 310 13.60 18.76 15.07
N GLN A 311 14.33 18.31 14.05
CA GLN A 311 13.98 18.53 12.64
C GLN A 311 14.37 17.33 11.79
N ARG A 312 13.77 17.21 10.62
CA ARG A 312 14.18 16.25 9.60
C ARG A 312 15.53 16.64 9.01
N THR A 313 16.23 15.66 8.46
CA THR A 313 17.41 15.93 7.64
C THR A 313 17.05 16.01 6.16
N THR A 314 18.03 16.38 5.34
CA THR A 314 17.88 16.49 3.88
C THR A 314 17.52 15.15 3.27
N ASP A 315 16.42 15.11 2.53
CA ASP A 315 15.85 13.93 1.86
C ASP A 315 15.78 14.08 0.34
N PHE A 316 16.48 15.07 -0.20
CA PHE A 316 16.49 15.38 -1.63
C PHE A 316 17.89 15.29 -2.25
N THR A 317 17.92 15.14 -3.57
CA THR A 317 19.13 15.36 -4.37
C THR A 317 19.05 16.74 -5.01
N GLU A 318 20.13 17.53 -4.85
CA GLU A 318 20.20 18.86 -5.46
C GLU A 318 20.78 18.78 -6.88
N ARG A 319 20.20 19.54 -7.79
CA ARG A 319 20.71 19.77 -9.15
C ARG A 319 20.56 21.23 -9.51
N ILE A 320 21.57 21.77 -10.24
CA ILE A 320 21.48 23.08 -10.84
C ILE A 320 21.09 22.90 -12.30
N VAL A 321 20.01 23.58 -12.72
CA VAL A 321 19.49 23.53 -14.09
C VAL A 321 19.40 24.94 -14.66
N THR A 322 19.45 25.07 -15.99
CA THR A 322 19.21 26.35 -16.68
C THR A 322 17.82 26.31 -17.31
N VAL A 323 17.03 27.36 -17.14
CA VAL A 323 15.73 27.50 -17.75
C VAL A 323 15.92 27.84 -19.23
N VAL A 324 15.39 26.98 -20.11
CA VAL A 324 15.52 27.12 -21.55
C VAL A 324 14.42 28.04 -22.10
N CYS A 325 14.59 28.54 -23.34
CA CYS A 325 13.69 29.46 -24.01
C CYS A 325 12.24 28.95 -24.18
N THR A 326 12.00 27.65 -23.96
CA THR A 326 10.66 27.03 -23.94
C THR A 326 9.92 27.18 -22.62
N GLY A 327 10.46 27.93 -21.65
CA GLY A 327 9.81 28.25 -20.38
C GLY A 327 9.88 27.15 -19.32
N GLY A 328 10.97 26.39 -19.30
CA GLY A 328 11.19 25.33 -18.32
C GLY A 328 12.59 24.74 -18.38
N PHE A 329 12.78 23.60 -17.75
CA PHE A 329 14.06 22.88 -17.75
C PHE A 329 13.84 21.37 -17.88
N TRP A 330 14.87 20.68 -18.34
CA TRP A 330 14.88 19.23 -18.45
C TRP A 330 15.56 18.59 -17.24
N LEU A 331 14.92 17.57 -16.70
CA LEU A 331 15.45 16.76 -15.62
C LEU A 331 15.11 15.28 -15.88
N ARG A 332 16.11 14.42 -16.11
CA ARG A 332 15.93 12.97 -16.36
C ARG A 332 14.85 12.67 -17.42
N ASN A 333 14.96 13.29 -18.59
CA ASN A 333 14.03 13.15 -19.71
C ASN A 333 12.60 13.68 -19.45
N VAL A 334 12.39 14.42 -18.36
CA VAL A 334 11.12 15.11 -18.08
C VAL A 334 11.33 16.62 -18.17
N PHE A 335 10.47 17.27 -18.92
CA PHE A 335 10.42 18.72 -18.99
C PHE A 335 9.49 19.27 -17.90
N TYR A 336 9.95 20.24 -17.14
CA TYR A 336 9.19 20.92 -16.09
C TYR A 336 9.09 22.40 -16.43
N SER A 337 7.85 22.92 -16.48
CA SER A 337 7.65 24.36 -16.73
C SER A 337 7.91 25.19 -15.49
N VAL A 338 8.35 26.42 -15.70
CA VAL A 338 8.48 27.46 -14.67
C VAL A 338 7.96 28.79 -15.20
N PRO A 339 7.67 29.78 -14.33
CA PRO A 339 7.31 31.11 -14.78
C PRO A 339 8.31 31.64 -15.81
N SER A 340 7.80 32.15 -16.93
CA SER A 340 8.61 32.48 -18.12
C SER A 340 9.62 33.59 -17.91
N GLN A 341 9.44 34.46 -16.89
CA GLN A 341 10.44 35.46 -16.50
C GLN A 341 11.79 34.84 -16.05
N LEU A 342 11.80 33.56 -15.74
CA LEU A 342 13.02 32.84 -15.34
C LEU A 342 13.82 32.27 -16.52
N ILE A 343 13.41 32.50 -17.76
CA ILE A 343 14.16 32.06 -18.94
C ILE A 343 15.59 32.61 -18.88
N GLY A 344 16.59 31.74 -19.07
CA GLY A 344 18.00 32.08 -18.97
C GLY A 344 18.59 32.02 -17.54
N HIS A 345 17.76 31.98 -16.50
CA HIS A 345 18.25 31.86 -15.13
C HIS A 345 18.66 30.43 -14.76
N ARG A 346 19.56 30.30 -13.82
CA ARG A 346 19.94 29.04 -13.20
C ARG A 346 19.12 28.83 -11.95
N LEU A 347 18.45 27.69 -11.86
CA LEU A 347 17.65 27.30 -10.71
C LEU A 347 18.33 26.14 -9.98
N ARG A 348 18.22 26.17 -8.67
CA ARG A 348 18.56 25.05 -7.80
C ARG A 348 17.30 24.20 -7.63
N VAL A 349 17.39 22.92 -8.00
CA VAL A 349 16.27 22.00 -7.96
C VAL A 349 16.52 20.93 -6.93
N HIS A 350 15.63 20.84 -5.96
CA HIS A 350 15.56 19.75 -4.99
C HIS A 350 14.68 18.63 -5.54
N ILE A 351 15.25 17.45 -5.69
CA ILE A 351 14.58 16.28 -6.25
C ILE A 351 14.25 15.34 -5.09
N HIS A 352 12.98 15.34 -4.70
CA HIS A 352 12.41 14.38 -3.75
C HIS A 352 11.92 13.12 -4.48
N ASP A 353 11.36 12.17 -3.75
CA ASP A 353 10.79 10.96 -4.37
C ASP A 353 9.54 11.27 -5.19
N ALA A 354 8.56 11.97 -4.63
CA ALA A 354 7.28 12.26 -5.27
C ALA A 354 7.16 13.65 -5.90
N ARG A 355 8.08 14.58 -5.62
CA ARG A 355 8.01 15.97 -6.09
C ARG A 355 9.39 16.53 -6.42
N ILE A 356 9.39 17.63 -7.16
CA ILE A 356 10.55 18.50 -7.34
C ILE A 356 10.21 19.91 -6.88
N GLU A 357 11.17 20.59 -6.31
CA GLU A 357 11.07 21.99 -5.87
C GLU A 357 12.18 22.79 -6.53
N ALA A 358 11.80 23.89 -7.19
CA ALA A 358 12.78 24.77 -7.85
C ALA A 358 12.93 26.09 -7.09
N TYR A 359 14.18 26.54 -6.97
CA TYR A 359 14.57 27.74 -6.22
C TYR A 359 15.45 28.66 -7.06
N LEU A 360 15.19 29.95 -6.97
CA LEU A 360 16.09 31.01 -7.43
C LEU A 360 16.82 31.59 -6.21
N GLY A 361 18.08 31.24 -6.04
CA GLY A 361 18.79 31.52 -4.80
C GLY A 361 18.15 30.78 -3.61
N SER A 362 17.65 31.49 -2.63
CA SER A 362 16.90 30.93 -1.48
C SER A 362 15.38 30.99 -1.66
N THR A 363 14.90 31.65 -2.72
CA THR A 363 13.46 31.85 -2.94
C THR A 363 12.86 30.65 -3.67
N HIS A 364 11.85 30.03 -3.04
CA HIS A 364 11.05 28.98 -3.68
C HIS A 364 10.27 29.58 -4.87
N VAL A 365 10.31 28.88 -6.01
CA VAL A 365 9.67 29.30 -7.26
C VAL A 365 8.44 28.46 -7.56
N VAL A 366 8.62 27.13 -7.58
CA VAL A 366 7.56 26.18 -7.95
C VAL A 366 7.82 24.81 -7.38
N THR A 367 6.74 24.12 -7.05
CA THR A 367 6.72 22.69 -6.76
C THR A 367 5.93 21.96 -7.83
N HIS A 368 6.53 20.93 -8.42
CA HIS A 368 5.84 20.04 -9.36
C HIS A 368 5.82 18.60 -8.83
N PRO A 369 4.78 17.81 -9.16
CA PRO A 369 4.83 16.37 -8.97
C PRO A 369 5.97 15.81 -9.82
N ARG A 370 6.79 14.94 -9.24
CA ARG A 370 7.85 14.26 -9.97
C ARG A 370 7.25 13.20 -10.89
N ARG A 371 7.61 13.27 -12.17
CA ARG A 371 7.25 12.26 -13.15
C ARG A 371 8.48 11.47 -13.56
N HIS A 372 8.29 10.18 -13.83
CA HIS A 372 9.33 9.31 -14.36
C HIS A 372 9.01 9.04 -15.84
N ALA A 373 9.95 9.37 -16.71
CA ALA A 373 9.85 8.99 -18.12
C ALA A 373 10.16 7.48 -18.25
N GLY A 374 9.36 6.75 -19.02
CA GLY A 374 9.69 5.38 -19.42
C GLY A 374 10.98 5.32 -20.23
N ASP A 375 11.52 4.12 -20.41
CA ASP A 375 12.79 3.92 -21.13
C ASP A 375 12.80 4.61 -22.49
N GLY A 376 13.68 5.62 -22.64
CA GLY A 376 13.84 6.39 -23.87
C GLY A 376 12.72 7.40 -24.20
N ALA A 377 11.61 7.41 -23.46
CA ALA A 377 10.52 8.34 -23.66
C ALA A 377 10.81 9.73 -23.05
N ARG A 378 10.22 10.77 -23.62
CA ARG A 378 10.20 12.12 -23.03
C ARG A 378 8.83 12.37 -22.41
N ALA A 379 8.82 12.95 -21.22
CA ALA A 379 7.60 13.35 -20.54
C ALA A 379 7.60 14.85 -20.26
N HIS A 380 6.43 15.40 -20.00
CA HIS A 380 6.25 16.82 -19.70
C HIS A 380 5.37 16.97 -18.46
N VAL A 381 5.76 17.90 -17.59
CA VAL A 381 4.96 18.38 -16.46
C VAL A 381 4.87 19.89 -16.64
N VAL A 382 3.75 20.34 -17.16
CA VAL A 382 3.57 21.73 -17.56
C VAL A 382 2.36 22.31 -16.84
N ASP A 383 2.59 23.41 -16.17
CA ASP A 383 1.54 24.27 -15.66
C ASP A 383 1.23 25.34 -16.70
N TYR A 384 0.01 25.38 -17.23
CA TYR A 384 -0.40 26.31 -18.26
C TYR A 384 -0.31 27.76 -17.80
N HIS A 385 -0.42 28.02 -16.49
CA HIS A 385 -0.24 29.37 -15.92
C HIS A 385 1.12 29.98 -16.25
N HIS A 386 2.15 29.18 -16.44
CA HIS A 386 3.49 29.65 -16.76
C HIS A 386 3.63 30.16 -18.19
N VAL A 387 2.76 29.69 -19.11
CA VAL A 387 2.89 29.95 -20.54
C VAL A 387 1.67 30.65 -21.19
N ILE A 388 0.56 30.78 -20.45
CA ILE A 388 -0.71 31.29 -21.01
C ILE A 388 -0.58 32.68 -21.64
N HIS A 389 0.21 33.59 -21.06
CA HIS A 389 0.45 34.94 -21.62
C HIS A 389 1.17 34.87 -22.95
N ALA A 390 2.02 33.88 -23.20
CA ALA A 390 2.68 33.65 -24.48
C ALA A 390 1.71 33.05 -25.51
N LEU A 391 0.86 32.10 -25.07
CA LEU A 391 -0.20 31.51 -25.89
C LEU A 391 -1.24 32.56 -26.34
N LYS A 392 -1.62 33.51 -25.48
CA LYS A 392 -2.49 34.61 -25.85
C LYS A 392 -1.95 35.43 -27.05
N ARG A 393 -0.64 35.64 -27.09
CA ARG A 393 0.01 36.34 -28.22
C ARG A 393 0.18 35.48 -29.46
N LYS A 394 0.32 34.16 -29.30
CA LYS A 394 0.59 33.20 -30.37
C LYS A 394 -0.33 31.96 -30.25
N PRO A 395 -1.67 32.12 -30.41
CA PRO A 395 -2.60 31.01 -30.15
C PRO A 395 -2.35 29.77 -31.02
N GLN A 396 -1.88 29.95 -32.24
CA GLN A 396 -1.61 28.84 -33.17
C GLN A 396 -0.47 27.94 -32.70
N ALA A 397 0.39 28.41 -31.79
CA ALA A 397 1.45 27.58 -31.21
C ALA A 397 0.90 26.40 -30.39
N LEU A 398 -0.36 26.47 -29.95
CA LEU A 398 -1.01 25.40 -29.20
C LEU A 398 -1.07 24.09 -30.02
N ALA A 399 -1.47 24.15 -31.28
CA ALA A 399 -1.65 22.96 -32.12
C ALA A 399 -0.36 22.17 -32.35
N GLY A 400 0.78 22.85 -32.50
CA GLY A 400 2.10 22.22 -32.73
C GLY A 400 2.94 22.01 -31.48
N SER A 401 2.41 22.31 -30.30
CA SER A 401 3.16 22.16 -29.05
C SER A 401 3.38 20.68 -28.70
N THR A 402 4.63 20.29 -28.39
CA THR A 402 4.99 18.94 -27.98
C THR A 402 4.40 18.57 -26.60
N TYR A 403 4.01 19.55 -25.81
CA TYR A 403 3.41 19.35 -24.48
C TYR A 403 1.96 19.88 -24.42
N ARG A 404 1.27 20.02 -25.57
CA ARG A 404 -0.10 20.52 -25.66
C ARG A 404 -1.05 19.83 -24.67
N ASP A 405 -1.02 18.50 -24.62
CA ASP A 405 -1.93 17.71 -23.78
C ASP A 405 -1.68 17.89 -22.27
N SER A 406 -0.48 18.37 -21.91
CA SER A 406 -0.13 18.73 -20.54
C SER A 406 -0.57 20.17 -20.17
N LEU A 407 -1.02 20.97 -21.13
CA LEU A 407 -1.54 22.32 -20.88
C LEU A 407 -3.01 22.32 -20.43
N PHE A 408 -3.71 21.20 -20.60
CA PHE A 408 -5.10 21.11 -20.21
C PHE A 408 -5.21 20.73 -18.73
N PRO A 409 -5.74 21.64 -17.88
CA PRO A 409 -5.75 21.41 -16.45
C PRO A 409 -6.69 20.29 -16.00
N ARG A 410 -7.73 20.01 -16.82
CA ARG A 410 -8.74 18.98 -16.56
C ARG A 410 -9.16 18.28 -17.86
N SER A 411 -9.81 17.11 -17.71
CA SER A 411 -10.30 16.31 -18.85
C SER A 411 -11.26 17.07 -19.76
N GLU A 412 -12.11 17.94 -19.20
CA GLU A 412 -13.12 18.70 -19.91
C GLU A 412 -12.48 19.69 -20.90
N TYR A 413 -11.33 20.28 -20.56
CA TYR A 413 -10.56 21.13 -21.47
C TYR A 413 -9.97 20.33 -22.63
N ARG A 414 -9.58 19.07 -22.40
CA ARG A 414 -9.13 18.19 -23.47
C ARG A 414 -10.28 17.84 -24.41
N GLN A 415 -11.43 17.47 -23.86
CA GLN A 415 -12.64 17.19 -24.63
C GLN A 415 -13.08 18.42 -25.46
N ALA A 416 -13.01 19.64 -24.87
CA ALA A 416 -13.27 20.87 -25.60
C ALA A 416 -12.31 21.04 -26.76
N TRP A 417 -11.02 20.79 -26.55
CA TRP A 417 -10.04 20.89 -27.63
C TRP A 417 -10.33 19.89 -28.75
N GLU A 418 -10.65 18.64 -28.46
CA GLU A 418 -11.01 17.62 -29.43
C GLU A 418 -12.25 18.01 -30.25
N ALA A 419 -13.30 18.50 -29.59
CA ALA A 419 -14.52 19.00 -30.24
C ALA A 419 -14.26 20.22 -31.14
N LEU A 420 -13.45 21.17 -30.66
CA LEU A 420 -13.07 22.35 -31.43
C LEU A 420 -12.25 21.99 -32.68
N GLN A 421 -11.29 21.05 -32.54
CA GLN A 421 -10.50 20.58 -33.68
C GLN A 421 -11.33 19.82 -34.74
N ALA A 422 -12.30 19.04 -34.30
CA ALA A 422 -13.15 18.27 -35.19
C ALA A 422 -14.07 19.14 -36.03
N THR A 423 -14.41 20.36 -35.53
CA THR A 423 -15.48 21.20 -36.13
C THR A 423 -14.96 22.47 -36.79
N LEU A 424 -13.87 23.04 -36.26
CA LEU A 424 -13.38 24.35 -36.70
C LEU A 424 -12.02 24.25 -37.40
N PRO A 425 -11.73 25.25 -38.31
CA PRO A 425 -10.37 25.42 -38.81
C PRO A 425 -9.37 25.54 -37.65
N GLN A 426 -8.18 24.95 -37.80
CA GLN A 426 -7.14 24.88 -36.75
C GLN A 426 -6.85 26.25 -36.10
N LYS A 427 -6.83 27.33 -36.88
CA LYS A 427 -6.59 28.69 -36.38
C LYS A 427 -7.66 29.12 -35.37
N ASP A 428 -8.92 28.83 -35.66
CA ASP A 428 -10.05 29.27 -34.84
C ASP A 428 -10.22 28.36 -33.62
N ALA A 429 -9.99 27.05 -33.78
CA ALA A 429 -9.90 26.08 -32.66
C ALA A 429 -8.83 26.52 -31.65
N CYS A 430 -7.62 26.89 -32.11
CA CYS A 430 -6.55 27.40 -31.26
C CYS A 430 -6.95 28.67 -30.51
N LYS A 431 -7.55 29.63 -31.20
CA LYS A 431 -7.97 30.88 -30.58
C LYS A 431 -9.01 30.67 -29.49
N ARG A 432 -10.03 29.85 -29.76
CA ARG A 432 -11.10 29.55 -28.78
C ARG A 432 -10.54 28.80 -27.57
N MET A 433 -9.71 27.79 -27.79
CA MET A 433 -9.12 27.05 -26.70
C MET A 433 -8.21 27.92 -25.84
N VAL A 434 -7.38 28.75 -26.42
CA VAL A 434 -6.54 29.71 -25.69
C VAL A 434 -7.37 30.76 -24.94
N ALA A 435 -8.51 31.19 -25.47
CA ALA A 435 -9.43 32.08 -24.76
C ALA A 435 -10.04 31.42 -23.53
N LEU A 436 -10.43 30.15 -23.62
CA LEU A 436 -10.92 29.39 -22.46
C LEU A 436 -9.85 29.20 -21.36
N LEU A 437 -8.62 28.85 -21.75
CA LEU A 437 -7.50 28.75 -20.81
C LEU A 437 -7.15 30.10 -20.18
N ALA A 438 -7.21 31.18 -20.96
CA ALA A 438 -6.96 32.53 -20.46
C ALA A 438 -8.04 32.96 -19.46
N MET A 439 -9.31 32.71 -19.76
CA MET A 439 -10.42 32.97 -18.84
C MET A 439 -10.24 32.19 -17.52
N ALA A 440 -9.90 30.90 -17.60
CA ALA A 440 -9.64 30.06 -16.42
C ALA A 440 -8.54 30.64 -15.52
N HIS A 441 -7.45 31.14 -16.15
CA HIS A 441 -6.33 31.77 -15.47
C HIS A 441 -6.67 33.14 -14.87
N GLU A 442 -7.25 34.06 -15.68
CA GLU A 442 -7.51 35.42 -15.29
C GLU A 442 -8.57 35.55 -14.20
N GLU A 443 -9.58 34.68 -14.23
CA GLU A 443 -10.70 34.69 -13.30
C GLU A 443 -10.59 33.63 -12.20
N ALA A 444 -9.49 32.88 -12.17
CA ALA A 444 -9.24 31.79 -11.21
C ALA A 444 -10.42 30.80 -11.09
N CYS A 445 -11.07 30.47 -12.21
CA CYS A 445 -12.33 29.75 -12.29
C CYS A 445 -12.20 28.38 -12.99
N GLU A 446 -11.04 27.77 -12.94
CA GLU A 446 -10.69 26.55 -13.68
C GLU A 446 -11.68 25.39 -13.48
N ALA A 447 -12.07 25.11 -12.22
CA ALA A 447 -12.98 24.01 -11.92
C ALA A 447 -14.43 24.29 -12.32
N GLU A 448 -14.88 25.53 -12.10
CA GLU A 448 -16.22 25.98 -12.48
C GLU A 448 -16.37 26.01 -14.01
N LEU A 449 -15.37 26.55 -14.70
CA LEU A 449 -15.33 26.59 -16.15
C LEU A 449 -15.32 25.20 -16.77
N ALA A 450 -14.63 24.22 -16.17
CA ALA A 450 -14.67 22.83 -16.59
C ALA A 450 -16.10 22.26 -16.58
N GLY A 451 -16.88 22.54 -15.54
CA GLY A 451 -18.30 22.17 -15.48
C GLY A 451 -19.12 22.77 -16.59
N LEU A 452 -18.97 24.07 -16.84
CA LEU A 452 -19.68 24.79 -17.94
C LEU A 452 -19.28 24.23 -19.32
N ILE A 453 -18.01 23.95 -19.53
CA ILE A 453 -17.52 23.32 -20.76
C ILE A 453 -18.19 21.96 -20.98
N ALA A 454 -18.28 21.12 -19.92
CA ALA A 454 -18.93 19.82 -20.01
C ALA A 454 -20.43 19.96 -20.34
N ASP A 455 -21.11 20.96 -19.79
CA ASP A 455 -22.53 21.24 -20.09
C ASP A 455 -22.75 21.64 -21.55
N GLU A 456 -21.91 22.53 -22.10
CA GLU A 456 -21.95 22.90 -23.51
C GLU A 456 -21.70 21.69 -24.43
N LEU A 457 -20.69 20.90 -24.17
CA LEU A 457 -20.37 19.70 -24.95
C LEU A 457 -21.52 18.68 -24.92
N ARG A 458 -22.16 18.47 -23.76
CA ARG A 458 -23.34 17.57 -23.61
C ARG A 458 -24.53 18.11 -24.43
N ALA A 459 -24.67 19.40 -24.52
CA ALA A 459 -25.70 20.05 -25.34
C ALA A 459 -25.36 20.09 -26.86
N GLY A 460 -24.22 19.53 -27.28
CA GLY A 460 -23.75 19.52 -28.65
C GLY A 460 -23.27 20.90 -29.15
N ARG A 461 -22.95 21.80 -28.20
CA ARG A 461 -22.47 23.18 -28.55
C ARG A 461 -20.96 23.26 -28.28
N LEU A 462 -20.27 24.04 -29.09
CA LEU A 462 -18.85 24.34 -28.90
C LEU A 462 -18.68 25.44 -27.85
N PRO A 463 -17.84 25.21 -26.81
CA PRO A 463 -17.64 26.20 -25.77
C PRO A 463 -16.95 27.46 -26.33
N GLU A 464 -17.44 28.63 -25.94
CA GLU A 464 -16.87 29.92 -26.26
C GLU A 464 -16.72 30.79 -25.01
N ALA A 465 -15.55 31.38 -24.82
CA ALA A 465 -15.20 32.05 -23.56
C ALA A 465 -16.17 33.22 -23.24
N ASP A 466 -16.57 34.00 -24.24
CA ASP A 466 -17.46 35.15 -24.03
C ASP A 466 -18.90 34.74 -23.70
N ASP A 467 -19.37 33.61 -24.25
CA ASP A 467 -20.67 33.03 -23.91
C ASP A 467 -20.68 32.46 -22.50
N LEU A 468 -19.65 31.70 -22.15
CA LEU A 468 -19.49 31.12 -20.81
C LEU A 468 -19.32 32.21 -19.75
N ARG A 469 -18.62 33.29 -20.05
CA ARG A 469 -18.48 34.45 -19.16
C ARG A 469 -19.83 35.13 -18.89
N ARG A 470 -20.74 35.19 -19.86
CA ARG A 470 -22.11 35.71 -19.68
C ARG A 470 -23.00 34.77 -18.85
N HIS A 471 -22.83 33.48 -18.98
CA HIS A 471 -23.58 32.48 -18.20
C HIS A 471 -23.06 32.31 -16.76
N ARG A 472 -21.82 32.70 -16.53
CA ARG A 472 -21.24 32.75 -15.22
C ARG A 472 -21.80 33.94 -14.48
N ARG A 473 -22.92 33.74 -13.75
CA ARG A 473 -23.45 34.78 -12.86
C ARG A 473 -22.34 35.17 -11.90
N PRO A 474 -21.99 36.47 -11.77
CA PRO A 474 -21.18 36.88 -10.64
C PRO A 474 -21.93 36.40 -9.40
N SER A 475 -21.25 35.75 -8.48
CA SER A 475 -21.79 35.50 -7.17
C SER A 475 -22.21 36.84 -6.58
N THR A 476 -23.52 37.10 -6.57
CA THR A 476 -24.10 38.32 -6.04
C THR A 476 -24.16 38.29 -4.52
N ASP A 477 -23.63 37.23 -3.94
CA ASP A 477 -23.33 37.18 -2.51
C ASP A 477 -21.99 37.87 -2.24
N LEU A 478 -21.96 39.19 -2.47
CA LEU A 478 -21.09 40.03 -1.68
C LEU A 478 -21.47 39.73 -0.22
N PRO A 479 -20.50 39.34 0.63
CA PRO A 479 -20.77 39.23 2.05
C PRO A 479 -21.45 40.54 2.47
N PRO A 480 -22.53 40.45 3.27
CA PRO A 480 -23.24 41.65 3.70
C PRO A 480 -22.20 42.64 4.21
N ASP A 481 -22.32 43.88 3.78
CA ASP A 481 -21.43 44.97 4.19
C ASP A 481 -21.54 45.06 5.73
N VAL A 482 -20.69 44.31 6.40
CA VAL A 482 -20.63 44.28 7.87
C VAL A 482 -19.84 45.51 8.25
N PRO A 483 -20.52 46.55 8.82
CA PRO A 483 -19.79 47.71 9.28
C PRO A 483 -18.78 47.28 10.35
N VAL A 484 -17.52 47.15 9.94
CA VAL A 484 -16.43 46.87 10.87
C VAL A 484 -16.15 48.18 11.60
N ALA A 485 -16.65 48.30 12.81
CA ALA A 485 -16.22 49.34 13.73
C ALA A 485 -14.71 49.15 14.01
N LEU A 486 -13.90 49.89 13.30
CA LEU A 486 -12.45 49.89 13.59
C LEU A 486 -12.23 50.38 15.01
N THR A 487 -11.67 49.52 15.84
CA THR A 487 -11.25 49.83 17.19
C THR A 487 -10.27 51.03 17.14
N ALA A 488 -10.61 52.12 17.78
CA ALA A 488 -9.76 53.30 17.76
C ALA A 488 -8.32 52.93 18.25
N PRO A 489 -7.27 53.42 17.55
CA PRO A 489 -5.88 53.05 17.89
C PRO A 489 -5.52 53.24 19.34
N GLY A 490 -6.10 54.25 20.04
CA GLY A 490 -5.89 54.48 21.46
C GLY A 490 -6.38 53.37 22.42
N GLN A 491 -7.23 52.43 21.94
CA GLN A 491 -7.60 51.27 22.77
C GLN A 491 -6.49 50.19 22.85
N PHE A 492 -5.51 50.27 21.96
CA PHE A 492 -4.34 49.37 21.99
C PHE A 492 -3.23 49.91 22.90
N ASP A 493 -3.27 51.20 23.32
CA ASP A 493 -2.30 51.77 24.27
C ASP A 493 -2.37 51.10 25.63
N ALA A 494 -3.53 50.53 25.99
CA ALA A 494 -3.67 49.74 27.23
C ALA A 494 -2.87 48.44 27.21
N LEU A 495 -2.50 47.90 26.04
CA LEU A 495 -1.65 46.71 25.89
C LEU A 495 -0.18 47.03 26.01
N LEU A 496 0.22 48.30 25.79
CA LEU A 496 1.60 48.76 25.95
C LEU A 496 1.92 49.03 27.40
N SER A 497 0.92 49.44 28.20
CA SER A 497 1.10 49.72 29.64
C SER A 497 1.18 48.45 30.54
N GLN A 498 0.89 47.26 30.02
CA GLN A 498 1.05 45.99 30.75
C GLN A 498 2.46 45.36 30.69
N ARG A 499 3.45 46.03 30.05
CA ARG A 499 4.84 45.53 29.93
C ARG A 499 5.82 46.10 30.96
N GLU A 500 5.37 46.82 31.93
CA GLU A 500 6.21 47.31 33.04
C GLU A 500 5.75 46.77 34.41
N VAL A 501 5.74 45.46 34.58
CA VAL A 501 5.90 44.80 35.91
C VAL A 501 6.28 43.34 35.63
N VAL A 502 7.56 43.04 35.61
CA VAL A 502 8.40 42.07 36.33
C VAL A 502 9.79 42.12 35.73
#